data_3da3cb793d32e99a49f3182e2283324a
#
_entry.id   3da3cb793d32e99a49f3182e2283324a
#
_cell.length_a   1.000
_cell.length_b   1.000
_cell.length_c   1.000
_cell.angle_alpha   90.00
_cell.angle_beta   90.00
_cell.angle_gamma   90.00
#
_symmetry.space_group_name_H-M   'P 1'
#
loop_
_entity.id
_entity.type
_entity.pdbx_description
1 polymer ?
#
loop_
_entity_poly.entity_id
_entity_poly.type
_entity_poly.pdbx_seq_one_letter_code
_entity_poly.pdbx_strand_id
1 'polypeptide(L)'
;MMEQEKRPYVGYEYKKITVAEENASWYLDCYESFGWEQDDNAPPISGGHMVTLSLKRDRKIINKAELTRLQRNLEACVAEISHLERSRQSAATMWALIVGVVGTAFMAGSVFAVTHEPPIIWLCILLAIPAFIGWITPYFLYRSIEARHTAKIQ
;
A
#
# COMPACT_ATOMS: atom_id res chain seq x y z
N MET A 1 44.58 -42.58 2.36
CA MET A 1 43.57 -42.43 1.30
C MET A 1 42.39 -41.77 1.94
N MET A 2 42.27 -40.45 1.83
CA MET A 2 41.16 -39.71 2.42
C MET A 2 39.95 -39.88 1.51
N GLU A 3 38.95 -40.57 2.00
CA GLU A 3 37.65 -40.73 1.35
C GLU A 3 36.99 -39.34 1.36
N GLN A 4 36.91 -38.67 0.21
CA GLN A 4 36.18 -37.43 0.05
C GLN A 4 34.70 -37.74 0.25
N GLU A 5 34.17 -37.43 1.42
CA GLU A 5 32.75 -37.45 1.75
C GLU A 5 32.01 -36.61 0.70
N LYS A 6 31.39 -37.30 -0.25
CA LYS A 6 30.62 -36.71 -1.35
C LYS A 6 29.42 -35.99 -0.77
N ARG A 7 29.53 -34.67 -0.51
CA ARG A 7 28.41 -33.86 0.00
C ARG A 7 27.20 -34.06 -0.92
N PRO A 8 26.06 -34.47 -0.39
CA PRO A 8 24.87 -34.64 -1.22
C PRO A 8 24.54 -33.30 -1.89
N TYR A 9 24.39 -33.30 -3.21
CA TYR A 9 23.98 -32.13 -3.96
C TYR A 9 22.54 -31.76 -3.56
N VAL A 10 22.36 -30.58 -2.93
CA VAL A 10 21.07 -30.00 -2.61
C VAL A 10 20.75 -28.94 -3.64
N GLY A 11 19.72 -29.19 -4.44
CA GLY A 11 19.23 -28.21 -5.41
C GLY A 11 18.24 -27.27 -4.74
N TYR A 12 18.54 -25.97 -4.79
CA TYR A 12 17.64 -24.93 -4.29
C TYR A 12 16.82 -24.29 -5.41
N GLU A 13 15.62 -23.84 -5.09
CA GLU A 13 14.86 -22.86 -5.85
C GLU A 13 14.89 -21.52 -5.12
N TYR A 14 14.86 -20.43 -5.89
CA TYR A 14 15.00 -19.07 -5.36
C TYR A 14 13.79 -18.26 -5.71
N LYS A 15 13.37 -17.39 -4.77
CA LYS A 15 12.28 -16.45 -4.96
C LYS A 15 12.66 -15.11 -4.36
N LYS A 16 12.32 -14.01 -5.05
CA LYS A 16 12.44 -12.66 -4.52
C LYS A 16 11.05 -12.08 -4.30
N ILE A 17 10.85 -11.47 -3.15
CA ILE A 17 9.62 -10.77 -2.80
C ILE A 17 9.97 -9.36 -2.35
N THR A 18 9.19 -8.37 -2.78
CA THR A 18 9.35 -6.97 -2.35
C THR A 18 8.12 -6.59 -1.55
N VAL A 19 8.34 -6.23 -0.30
CA VAL A 19 7.29 -5.96 0.69
C VAL A 19 7.59 -4.67 1.43
N ALA A 20 6.59 -4.09 2.11
CA ALA A 20 6.84 -2.96 3.01
C ALA A 20 7.72 -3.41 4.17
N GLU A 21 8.66 -2.56 4.58
CA GLU A 21 9.64 -2.86 5.64
C GLU A 21 8.96 -3.26 6.95
N GLU A 22 7.87 -2.62 7.30
CA GLU A 22 7.05 -2.93 8.49
C GLU A 22 6.45 -4.35 8.50
N ASN A 23 6.23 -4.93 7.31
CA ASN A 23 5.62 -6.25 7.14
C ASN A 23 6.65 -7.35 6.83
N ALA A 24 7.94 -7.01 6.71
CA ALA A 24 8.98 -7.94 6.28
C ALA A 24 9.09 -9.18 7.16
N SER A 25 9.06 -9.02 8.48
CA SER A 25 9.12 -10.13 9.43
C SER A 25 7.92 -11.07 9.30
N TRP A 26 6.72 -10.51 9.19
CA TRP A 26 5.51 -11.30 9.01
C TRP A 26 5.55 -12.15 7.72
N TYR A 27 6.04 -11.55 6.62
CA TYR A 27 6.21 -12.28 5.38
C TYR A 27 7.26 -13.40 5.50
N LEU A 28 8.37 -13.17 6.20
CA LEU A 28 9.38 -14.20 6.45
C LEU A 28 8.78 -15.39 7.20
N ASP A 29 8.06 -15.16 8.29
CA ASP A 29 7.40 -16.20 9.08
C ASP A 29 6.38 -17.00 8.24
N CYS A 30 5.59 -16.29 7.42
CA CYS A 30 4.64 -16.93 6.50
C CYS A 30 5.36 -17.83 5.48
N TYR A 31 6.43 -17.35 4.85
CA TYR A 31 7.17 -18.12 3.85
C TYR A 31 7.96 -19.27 4.46
N GLU A 32 8.47 -19.13 5.68
CA GLU A 32 9.11 -20.21 6.43
C GLU A 32 8.15 -21.39 6.62
N SER A 33 6.88 -21.13 6.89
CA SER A 33 5.83 -22.18 6.99
C SER A 33 5.65 -22.97 5.68
N PHE A 34 6.09 -22.46 4.54
CA PHE A 34 6.09 -23.14 3.24
C PHE A 34 7.46 -23.72 2.86
N GLY A 35 8.40 -23.74 3.82
CA GLY A 35 9.74 -24.28 3.66
C GLY A 35 10.71 -23.36 2.92
N TRP A 36 10.41 -22.06 2.87
CA TRP A 36 11.33 -21.06 2.37
C TRP A 36 12.19 -20.53 3.51
N GLU A 37 13.47 -20.35 3.26
CA GLU A 37 14.43 -19.76 4.17
C GLU A 37 15.03 -18.50 3.54
N GLN A 38 15.46 -17.56 4.35
CA GLN A 38 16.20 -16.40 3.84
C GLN A 38 17.53 -16.85 3.26
N ASP A 39 17.91 -16.30 2.11
CA ASP A 39 19.19 -16.62 1.50
C ASP A 39 20.31 -15.76 2.12
N ASP A 40 21.19 -16.41 2.87
CA ASP A 40 22.34 -15.76 3.52
C ASP A 40 23.31 -15.12 2.52
N ASN A 41 23.35 -15.64 1.28
CA ASN A 41 24.22 -15.12 0.22
C ASN A 41 23.63 -13.87 -0.47
N ALA A 42 22.38 -13.57 -0.24
CA ALA A 42 21.67 -12.43 -0.85
C ALA A 42 20.94 -11.62 0.24
N PRO A 43 21.66 -10.71 0.92
CA PRO A 43 21.08 -9.92 1.99
C PRO A 43 19.88 -9.09 1.50
N PRO A 44 18.94 -8.76 2.39
CA PRO A 44 17.79 -7.92 2.04
C PRO A 44 18.25 -6.58 1.49
N ILE A 45 17.62 -6.14 0.40
CA ILE A 45 17.90 -4.84 -0.21
C ILE A 45 16.79 -3.89 0.22
N SER A 46 17.13 -2.93 1.09
CA SER A 46 16.21 -1.87 1.50
C SER A 46 16.26 -0.71 0.52
N GLY A 47 15.09 -0.24 0.11
CA GLY A 47 14.91 0.91 -0.78
C GLY A 47 13.77 1.81 -0.28
N GLY A 48 14.05 2.73 0.65
CA GLY A 48 13.04 3.58 1.27
C GLY A 48 12.12 2.80 2.22
N HIS A 49 10.82 2.77 1.94
CA HIS A 49 9.83 2.02 2.74
C HIS A 49 9.60 0.57 2.27
N MET A 50 10.36 0.11 1.28
CA MET A 50 10.23 -1.23 0.72
C MET A 50 11.52 -2.01 0.92
N VAL A 51 11.39 -3.31 1.22
CA VAL A 51 12.51 -4.23 1.33
C VAL A 51 12.30 -5.40 0.37
N THR A 52 13.35 -5.79 -0.34
CA THR A 52 13.37 -6.99 -1.19
C THR A 52 14.05 -8.11 -0.44
N LEU A 53 13.30 -9.15 -0.14
CA LEU A 53 13.76 -10.37 0.52
C LEU A 53 14.11 -11.42 -0.55
N SER A 54 15.26 -12.05 -0.40
CA SER A 54 15.69 -13.19 -1.23
C SER A 54 15.49 -14.46 -0.43
N LEU A 55 14.69 -15.37 -0.96
CA LEU A 55 14.32 -16.62 -0.32
C LEU A 55 14.86 -17.81 -1.12
N LYS A 56 15.26 -18.87 -0.43
CA LYS A 56 15.68 -20.17 -1.00
C LYS A 56 14.85 -21.29 -0.39
N ARG A 57 14.57 -22.32 -1.16
CA ARG A 57 13.87 -23.53 -0.70
C ARG A 57 14.48 -24.78 -1.32
N ASP A 58 14.59 -25.87 -0.56
CA ASP A 58 15.01 -27.15 -1.10
C ASP A 58 13.98 -27.68 -2.12
N ARG A 59 14.47 -28.08 -3.31
CA ARG A 59 13.62 -28.67 -4.36
C ARG A 59 13.04 -30.02 -3.99
N LYS A 60 13.65 -30.73 -3.03
CA LYS A 60 13.25 -32.07 -2.57
C LYS A 60 12.32 -32.04 -1.36
N ILE A 61 11.78 -30.85 -0.98
CA ILE A 61 10.87 -30.76 0.16
C ILE A 61 9.67 -31.69 -0.01
N ILE A 62 9.32 -32.38 1.07
CA ILE A 62 8.16 -33.29 1.11
C ILE A 62 6.88 -32.48 0.92
N ASN A 63 5.91 -33.01 0.16
CA ASN A 63 4.62 -32.36 -0.12
C ASN A 63 4.72 -31.00 -0.83
N LYS A 64 5.75 -30.81 -1.66
CA LYS A 64 5.98 -29.56 -2.41
C LYS A 64 4.74 -29.04 -3.15
N ALA A 65 3.96 -29.92 -3.76
CA ALA A 65 2.77 -29.54 -4.50
C ALA A 65 1.70 -28.90 -3.61
N GLU A 66 1.47 -29.47 -2.43
CA GLU A 66 0.52 -28.98 -1.45
C GLU A 66 0.98 -27.64 -0.84
N LEU A 67 2.24 -27.57 -0.43
CA LEU A 67 2.84 -26.32 0.07
C LEU A 67 2.76 -25.19 -0.95
N THR A 68 3.01 -25.50 -2.23
CA THR A 68 2.90 -24.50 -3.30
C THR A 68 1.45 -24.04 -3.52
N ARG A 69 0.48 -24.95 -3.38
CA ARG A 69 -0.94 -24.62 -3.47
C ARG A 69 -1.38 -23.70 -2.34
N LEU A 70 -1.00 -24.04 -1.10
CA LEU A 70 -1.30 -23.22 0.08
C LEU A 70 -0.63 -21.83 -0.01
N GLN A 71 0.61 -21.79 -0.46
CA GLN A 71 1.32 -20.54 -0.70
C GLN A 71 0.59 -19.64 -1.71
N ARG A 72 0.13 -20.20 -2.85
CA ARG A 72 -0.65 -19.44 -3.84
C ARG A 72 -1.96 -18.90 -3.27
N ASN A 73 -2.63 -19.68 -2.43
CA ASN A 73 -3.85 -19.21 -1.75
C ASN A 73 -3.54 -18.05 -0.80
N LEU A 74 -2.49 -18.13 -0.01
CA LEU A 74 -2.06 -17.03 0.85
C LEU A 74 -1.74 -15.78 0.01
N GLU A 75 -0.92 -15.92 -1.04
CA GLU A 75 -0.55 -14.81 -1.92
C GLU A 75 -1.79 -14.17 -2.59
N ALA A 76 -2.76 -14.97 -2.99
CA ALA A 76 -4.01 -14.48 -3.56
C ALA A 76 -4.84 -13.69 -2.54
N CYS A 77 -5.00 -14.20 -1.31
CA CYS A 77 -5.70 -13.49 -0.24
C CYS A 77 -5.03 -12.16 0.11
N VAL A 78 -3.70 -12.14 0.22
CA VAL A 78 -2.94 -10.92 0.50
C VAL A 78 -3.06 -9.91 -0.63
N ALA A 79 -2.99 -10.37 -1.89
CA ALA A 79 -3.19 -9.52 -3.06
C ALA A 79 -4.61 -8.93 -3.11
N GLU A 80 -5.63 -9.70 -2.76
CA GLU A 80 -7.02 -9.23 -2.70
C GLU A 80 -7.21 -8.15 -1.63
N ILE A 81 -6.65 -8.36 -0.42
CA ILE A 81 -6.68 -7.37 0.65
C ILE A 81 -6.01 -6.06 0.19
N SER A 82 -4.82 -6.14 -0.38
CA SER A 82 -4.09 -4.96 -0.87
C SER A 82 -4.82 -4.24 -2.02
N HIS A 83 -5.49 -4.99 -2.88
CA HIS A 83 -6.32 -4.43 -3.96
C HIS A 83 -7.54 -3.68 -3.40
N LEU A 84 -8.23 -4.24 -2.40
CA LEU A 84 -9.37 -3.60 -1.74
C LEU A 84 -8.95 -2.31 -1.02
N GLU A 85 -7.81 -2.31 -0.35
CA GLU A 85 -7.26 -1.12 0.31
C GLU A 85 -6.92 -0.03 -0.70
N ARG A 86 -6.26 -0.36 -1.81
CA ARG A 86 -5.97 0.59 -2.90
C ARG A 86 -7.23 1.14 -3.55
N SER A 87 -8.23 0.31 -3.78
CA SER A 87 -9.50 0.72 -4.37
C SER A 87 -10.22 1.75 -3.48
N ARG A 88 -10.26 1.52 -2.17
CA ARG A 88 -10.83 2.48 -1.21
C ARG A 88 -10.07 3.81 -1.17
N GLN A 89 -8.73 3.77 -1.19
CA GLN A 89 -7.89 4.95 -1.23
C GLN A 89 -8.08 5.74 -2.53
N SER A 90 -8.13 5.07 -3.66
CA SER A 90 -8.36 5.68 -4.98
C SER A 90 -9.72 6.39 -5.05
N ALA A 91 -10.79 5.74 -4.56
CA ALA A 91 -12.10 6.36 -4.51
C ALA A 91 -12.15 7.61 -3.63
N ALA A 92 -11.52 7.55 -2.44
CA ALA A 92 -11.45 8.70 -1.54
C ALA A 92 -10.68 9.88 -2.16
N THR A 93 -9.57 9.61 -2.85
CA THR A 93 -8.76 10.62 -3.54
C THR A 93 -9.53 11.24 -4.71
N MET A 94 -10.26 10.43 -5.47
CA MET A 94 -11.07 10.91 -6.58
C MET A 94 -12.19 11.86 -6.12
N TRP A 95 -12.90 11.50 -5.05
CA TRP A 95 -13.91 12.37 -4.45
C TRP A 95 -13.31 13.67 -3.91
N ALA A 96 -12.16 13.61 -3.25
CA ALA A 96 -11.45 14.80 -2.76
C ALA A 96 -11.05 15.75 -3.91
N LEU A 97 -10.60 15.18 -5.05
CA LEU A 97 -10.28 15.95 -6.25
C LEU A 97 -11.52 16.66 -6.84
N ILE A 98 -12.63 15.95 -6.98
CA ILE A 98 -13.89 16.50 -7.51
C ILE A 98 -14.36 17.66 -6.61
N VAL A 99 -14.39 17.46 -5.30
CA VAL A 99 -14.79 18.49 -4.33
C VAL A 99 -13.84 19.69 -4.38
N GLY A 100 -12.53 19.48 -4.54
CA GLY A 100 -11.54 20.53 -4.69
C GLY A 100 -11.74 21.37 -5.95
N VAL A 101 -12.01 20.71 -7.10
CA VAL A 101 -12.28 21.42 -8.37
C VAL A 101 -13.58 22.24 -8.29
N VAL A 102 -14.63 21.68 -7.71
CA VAL A 102 -15.89 22.41 -7.49
C VAL A 102 -15.68 23.61 -6.57
N GLY A 103 -14.92 23.45 -5.47
CA GLY A 103 -14.57 24.53 -4.56
C GLY A 103 -13.82 25.67 -5.25
N THR A 104 -12.87 25.35 -6.13
CA THR A 104 -12.14 26.39 -6.92
C THR A 104 -13.04 27.10 -7.93
N ALA A 105 -14.00 26.41 -8.54
CA ALA A 105 -14.97 27.03 -9.44
C ALA A 105 -15.87 28.05 -8.69
N PHE A 106 -16.33 27.72 -7.49
CA PHE A 106 -17.09 28.63 -6.63
C PHE A 106 -16.26 29.84 -6.20
N MET A 107 -14.97 29.64 -5.91
CA MET A 107 -14.06 30.74 -5.56
C MET A 107 -13.90 31.71 -6.74
N ALA A 108 -13.71 31.17 -7.96
CA ALA A 108 -13.63 31.99 -9.17
C ALA A 108 -14.93 32.78 -9.41
N GLY A 109 -16.10 32.16 -9.21
CA GLY A 109 -17.40 32.80 -9.28
C GLY A 109 -17.56 33.95 -8.25
N SER A 110 -17.02 33.76 -7.05
CA SER A 110 -17.01 34.79 -6.00
C SER A 110 -16.20 36.04 -6.43
N VAL A 111 -15.03 35.84 -7.06
CA VAL A 111 -14.21 36.96 -7.59
C VAL A 111 -14.94 37.71 -8.68
N PHE A 112 -15.62 37.03 -9.60
CA PHE A 112 -16.44 37.67 -10.63
C PHE A 112 -17.59 38.52 -10.03
N ALA A 113 -18.22 38.03 -8.94
CA ALA A 113 -19.31 38.75 -8.27
C ALA A 113 -18.85 40.07 -7.63
N VAL A 114 -17.59 40.15 -7.19
CA VAL A 114 -17.00 41.36 -6.61
C VAL A 114 -16.55 42.33 -7.71
N THR A 115 -16.08 41.84 -8.85
CA THR A 115 -15.56 42.66 -9.96
C THR A 115 -16.69 43.30 -10.80
N HIS A 116 -17.93 42.85 -10.62
CA HIS A 116 -19.08 43.39 -11.35
C HIS A 116 -19.47 44.78 -10.81
N GLU A 117 -19.83 45.72 -11.73
CA GLU A 117 -20.33 47.04 -11.38
C GLU A 117 -21.87 47.11 -11.53
N PRO A 118 -22.64 47.29 -10.45
CA PRO A 118 -22.29 47.44 -9.03
C PRO A 118 -21.93 46.10 -8.35
N PRO A 119 -21.00 46.11 -7.37
CA PRO A 119 -20.54 44.87 -6.74
C PRO A 119 -21.67 44.22 -5.92
N ILE A 120 -21.90 42.91 -6.19
CA ILE A 120 -22.93 42.11 -5.54
C ILE A 120 -22.32 41.41 -4.32
N ILE A 121 -22.14 42.15 -3.23
CA ILE A 121 -21.43 41.69 -2.02
C ILE A 121 -22.09 40.45 -1.39
N TRP A 122 -23.43 40.43 -1.32
CA TRP A 122 -24.15 39.29 -0.72
C TRP A 122 -23.97 38.00 -1.51
N LEU A 123 -23.85 38.07 -2.84
CA LEU A 123 -23.58 36.92 -3.70
C LEU A 123 -22.15 36.39 -3.51
N CYS A 124 -21.18 37.29 -3.30
CA CYS A 124 -19.81 36.92 -2.97
C CYS A 124 -19.75 36.10 -1.67
N ILE A 125 -20.44 36.56 -0.62
CA ILE A 125 -20.49 35.86 0.68
C ILE A 125 -21.18 34.49 0.52
N LEU A 126 -22.28 34.43 -0.23
CA LEU A 126 -23.03 33.19 -0.47
C LEU A 126 -22.18 32.14 -1.21
N LEU A 127 -21.34 32.56 -2.18
CA LEU A 127 -20.43 31.65 -2.93
C LEU A 127 -19.16 31.28 -2.13
N ALA A 128 -18.68 32.17 -1.26
CA ALA A 128 -17.49 31.92 -0.46
C ALA A 128 -17.70 30.81 0.58
N ILE A 129 -18.87 30.72 1.19
CA ILE A 129 -19.19 29.75 2.24
C ILE A 129 -18.98 28.29 1.71
N PRO A 130 -19.61 27.85 0.60
CA PRO A 130 -19.41 26.48 0.08
C PRO A 130 -17.98 26.24 -0.42
N ALA A 131 -17.28 27.27 -0.90
CA ALA A 131 -15.87 27.17 -1.29
C ALA A 131 -14.96 26.82 -0.10
N PHE A 132 -15.15 27.51 1.04
CA PHE A 132 -14.42 27.20 2.27
C PHE A 132 -14.74 25.82 2.82
N ILE A 133 -16.00 25.39 2.81
CA ILE A 133 -16.40 24.04 3.21
C ILE A 133 -15.73 22.98 2.31
N GLY A 134 -15.71 23.21 1.00
CA GLY A 134 -15.04 22.33 0.04
C GLY A 134 -13.53 22.20 0.27
N TRP A 135 -12.86 23.25 0.74
CA TRP A 135 -11.43 23.23 1.04
C TRP A 135 -11.10 22.54 2.38
N ILE A 136 -11.99 22.63 3.35
CA ILE A 136 -11.82 22.02 4.67
C ILE A 136 -12.12 20.51 4.64
N THR A 137 -13.04 20.08 3.79
CA THR A 137 -13.48 18.67 3.68
C THR A 137 -12.33 17.69 3.39
N PRO A 138 -11.40 17.91 2.44
CA PRO A 138 -10.27 17.02 2.20
C PRO A 138 -9.35 16.87 3.42
N TYR A 139 -9.17 17.95 4.19
CA TYR A 139 -8.35 17.93 5.41
C TYR A 139 -8.93 17.01 6.49
N PHE A 140 -10.25 17.07 6.71
CA PHE A 140 -10.92 16.17 7.66
C PHE A 140 -10.95 14.72 7.20
N LEU A 141 -11.11 14.47 5.89
CA LEU A 141 -11.04 13.14 5.31
C LEU A 141 -9.63 12.52 5.49
N TYR A 142 -8.59 13.30 5.23
CA TYR A 142 -7.21 12.85 5.39
C TYR A 142 -6.91 12.50 6.85
N ARG A 143 -7.29 13.35 7.78
CA ARG A 143 -7.10 13.14 9.23
C ARG A 143 -7.91 11.95 9.77
N SER A 144 -9.11 11.70 9.22
CA SER A 144 -9.94 10.54 9.60
C SER A 144 -9.35 9.21 9.13
N ILE A 145 -8.66 9.19 7.99
CA ILE A 145 -7.99 8.01 7.45
C ILE A 145 -6.75 7.70 8.30
N GLU A 146 -5.97 8.70 8.64
CA GLU A 146 -4.76 8.57 9.46
C GLU A 146 -5.07 8.10 10.89
N ALA A 147 -6.14 8.61 11.50
CA ALA A 147 -6.58 8.18 12.83
C ALA A 147 -7.06 6.72 12.88
N ARG A 148 -7.57 6.17 11.77
CA ARG A 148 -7.98 4.75 11.70
C ARG A 148 -6.81 3.79 11.50
N HIS A 149 -5.69 4.25 10.95
CA HIS A 149 -4.47 3.45 10.84
C HIS A 149 -3.80 3.25 12.20
N THR A 150 -3.76 4.27 13.03
CA THR A 150 -3.16 4.18 14.39
C THR A 150 -3.98 3.31 15.35
N ALA A 151 -5.28 3.22 15.18
CA ALA A 151 -6.16 2.39 16.04
C ALA A 151 -6.09 0.88 15.76
N LYS A 152 -5.44 0.44 14.66
CA LYS A 152 -5.28 -0.98 14.30
C LYS A 152 -3.94 -1.59 14.74
N ILE A 153 -3.06 -0.79 15.32
CA ILE A 153 -1.71 -1.20 15.74
C ILE A 153 -1.63 -1.39 17.27
N GLN A 154 -2.70 -1.15 18.00
CA GLN A 154 -2.88 -1.56 19.41
C GLN A 154 -3.85 -2.73 19.47
#